data_27936cec7f43477d0a78b46bc8aa9e94
#
_entry.id   27936cec7f43477d0a78b46bc8aa9e94
#
_cell.length_a   1.000
_cell.length_b   1.000
_cell.length_c   1.000
_cell.angle_alpha   90.00
_cell.angle_beta   90.00
_cell.angle_gamma   90.00
#
_symmetry.space_group_name_H-M   'P 1'
#
loop_
_entity.id
_entity.type
_entity.pdbx_description
1 polymer ?
#
loop_
_entity_poly.entity_id
_entity_poly.type
_entity_poly.pdbx_seq_one_letter_code
_entity_poly.pdbx_strand_id
1 'polypeptide(L)'
;MNIGTSILDAIGNTSMVQLRKVVPPNFAKVYVKLEWENPTGSMKDRAAQAMIARAERDGRLKPGDTIIEYTGGSTGISLALVSAAKGYRIHIVTSDAFSREKLRHMESLGAELTVIPSESGLTTKKLILDMIEAARELSKQPGTYWTDQLNNHDTIAGYYPLAEEIWRQSNGALDAFVQAVGTGASLRGVATVLKRDNPNLRIIAVEPTESAVLSGGQPGPHKIEGVGIGYAPPLWDPGLVDEIVSVRTDDAKAMARRLATEEGLFAGTSSGANVVAALQIAERLGPSAKVATLMVDSGMKYLSTDVFAR
;
A
#
# COMPACT_ATOMS: atom_id res chain seq x y z
N MET A 1 10.43 -8.17 25.98
CA MET A 1 10.72 -8.11 24.53
C MET A 1 11.37 -9.42 24.16
N ASN A 2 10.82 -10.15 23.20
CA ASN A 2 11.43 -11.38 22.69
C ASN A 2 12.37 -11.02 21.54
N ILE A 3 13.53 -11.65 21.49
CA ILE A 3 14.44 -11.56 20.34
C ILE A 3 13.77 -12.31 19.19
N GLY A 4 13.54 -11.64 18.05
CA GLY A 4 13.05 -12.28 16.84
C GLY A 4 14.12 -13.22 16.25
N THR A 5 13.68 -14.25 15.56
CA THR A 5 14.54 -15.23 14.89
C THR A 5 14.79 -14.90 13.43
N SER A 6 14.01 -13.99 12.86
CA SER A 6 14.07 -13.53 11.47
C SER A 6 13.66 -12.07 11.36
N ILE A 7 14.13 -11.40 10.31
CA ILE A 7 13.64 -10.05 9.95
C ILE A 7 12.12 -10.03 9.72
N LEU A 8 11.53 -11.16 9.38
CA LEU A 8 10.08 -11.30 9.18
C LEU A 8 9.29 -11.11 10.48
N ASP A 9 9.90 -11.33 11.64
CA ASP A 9 9.28 -11.09 12.96
C ASP A 9 9.16 -9.59 13.28
N ALA A 10 9.86 -8.74 12.52
CA ALA A 10 9.75 -7.28 12.61
C ALA A 10 8.62 -6.70 11.73
N ILE A 11 7.92 -7.53 10.96
CA ILE A 11 6.78 -7.08 10.16
C ILE A 11 5.55 -6.92 11.08
N GLY A 12 4.94 -5.74 11.02
CA GLY A 12 3.78 -5.42 11.85
C GLY A 12 4.14 -4.78 13.19
N ASN A 13 3.16 -4.71 14.08
CA ASN A 13 3.24 -4.01 15.37
C ASN A 13 3.76 -2.56 15.26
N THR A 14 3.43 -1.91 14.16
CA THR A 14 3.86 -0.53 13.87
C THR A 14 3.18 0.47 14.82
N SER A 15 3.78 1.63 15.00
CA SER A 15 3.24 2.69 15.86
C SER A 15 2.01 3.36 15.24
N MET A 16 1.17 3.96 16.07
CA MET A 16 0.11 4.87 15.66
C MET A 16 0.26 6.19 16.42
N VAL A 17 0.24 7.31 15.71
CA VAL A 17 0.41 8.65 16.29
C VAL A 17 -0.74 9.57 15.89
N GLN A 18 -1.02 10.57 16.75
CA GLN A 18 -1.99 11.61 16.45
C GLN A 18 -1.35 12.76 15.70
N LEU A 19 -1.94 13.18 14.59
CA LEU A 19 -1.59 14.44 13.91
C LEU A 19 -2.01 15.63 14.77
N ARG A 20 -1.19 16.68 14.78
CA ARG A 20 -1.43 17.85 15.65
C ARG A 20 -1.43 19.16 14.89
N LYS A 21 -0.48 19.39 13.99
CA LYS A 21 -0.27 20.69 13.35
C LYS A 21 -1.07 20.85 12.06
N VAL A 22 -1.24 19.76 11.31
CA VAL A 22 -2.00 19.79 10.06
C VAL A 22 -3.51 19.65 10.28
N VAL A 23 -3.96 19.31 11.51
CA VAL A 23 -5.37 19.13 11.88
C VAL A 23 -5.89 20.38 12.57
N PRO A 24 -6.91 21.10 12.04
CA PRO A 24 -7.53 22.24 12.70
C PRO A 24 -8.19 21.85 14.05
N PRO A 25 -8.22 22.77 15.04
CA PRO A 25 -8.67 22.46 16.41
C PRO A 25 -10.13 21.98 16.53
N ASN A 26 -10.99 22.38 15.60
CA ASN A 26 -12.42 22.02 15.55
C ASN A 26 -12.74 20.74 14.78
N PHE A 27 -11.72 20.06 14.23
CA PHE A 27 -11.86 18.81 13.50
C PHE A 27 -11.78 17.61 14.45
N ALA A 28 -12.20 16.44 13.97
CA ALA A 28 -11.96 15.18 14.65
C ALA A 28 -10.47 14.92 14.84
N LYS A 29 -10.11 14.13 15.85
CA LYS A 29 -8.73 13.67 16.02
C LYS A 29 -8.35 12.72 14.89
N VAL A 30 -7.24 13.00 14.23
CA VAL A 30 -6.72 12.15 13.15
C VAL A 30 -5.52 11.37 13.65
N TYR A 31 -5.60 10.05 13.57
CA TYR A 31 -4.52 9.13 13.91
C TYR A 31 -3.95 8.51 12.64
N VAL A 32 -2.64 8.38 12.59
CA VAL A 32 -1.92 7.78 11.46
C VAL A 32 -1.11 6.58 11.91
N LYS A 33 -1.32 5.46 11.25
CA LYS A 33 -0.58 4.21 11.46
C LYS A 33 0.69 4.22 10.64
N LEU A 34 1.85 4.07 11.26
CA LEU A 34 3.18 4.26 10.64
C LEU A 34 3.67 3.00 9.94
N GLU A 35 3.06 2.64 8.81
CA GLU A 35 3.40 1.41 8.09
C GLU A 35 4.79 1.42 7.41
N TRP A 36 5.48 2.56 7.39
CA TRP A 36 6.89 2.60 7.02
C TRP A 36 7.84 2.01 8.06
N GLU A 37 7.36 1.70 9.28
CA GLU A 37 8.15 1.01 10.31
C GLU A 37 8.38 -0.47 9.99
N ASN A 38 7.62 -1.04 9.03
CA ASN A 38 7.95 -2.34 8.48
C ASN A 38 9.34 -2.36 7.84
N PRO A 39 10.03 -3.49 7.79
CA PRO A 39 11.44 -3.59 7.37
C PRO A 39 11.80 -2.94 6.04
N THR A 40 10.91 -3.02 5.02
CA THR A 40 11.16 -2.35 3.74
C THR A 40 10.67 -0.90 3.70
N GLY A 41 10.13 -0.39 4.80
CA GLY A 41 9.49 0.92 4.84
C GLY A 41 8.14 0.95 4.14
N SER A 42 7.32 -0.12 4.22
CA SER A 42 6.01 -0.16 3.56
C SER A 42 5.05 -1.17 4.18
N MET A 43 3.76 -0.87 4.13
CA MET A 43 2.69 -1.80 4.49
C MET A 43 2.67 -3.08 3.63
N LYS A 44 3.36 -3.08 2.48
CA LYS A 44 3.38 -4.22 1.56
C LYS A 44 4.13 -5.43 2.12
N ASP A 45 4.96 -5.24 3.15
CA ASP A 45 5.64 -6.36 3.83
C ASP A 45 4.63 -7.34 4.42
N ARG A 46 3.51 -6.83 4.95
CA ARG A 46 2.41 -7.68 5.47
C ARG A 46 1.80 -8.56 4.38
N ALA A 47 1.52 -7.99 3.21
CA ALA A 47 0.95 -8.72 2.08
C ALA A 47 1.94 -9.76 1.53
N ALA A 48 3.20 -9.37 1.33
CA ALA A 48 4.24 -10.25 0.82
C ALA A 48 4.44 -11.46 1.74
N GLN A 49 4.55 -11.23 3.06
CA GLN A 49 4.66 -12.31 4.04
C GLN A 49 3.44 -13.25 3.99
N ALA A 50 2.22 -12.71 3.90
CA ALA A 50 1.00 -13.50 3.87
C ALA A 50 0.89 -14.37 2.61
N MET A 51 1.18 -13.79 1.43
CA MET A 51 1.17 -14.53 0.15
C MET A 51 2.14 -15.71 0.18
N ILE A 52 3.38 -15.47 0.60
CA ILE A 52 4.41 -16.50 0.61
C ILE A 52 4.11 -17.57 1.66
N ALA A 53 3.78 -17.18 2.90
CA ALA A 53 3.45 -18.13 3.95
C ALA A 53 2.22 -19.00 3.63
N ARG A 54 1.24 -18.45 2.92
CA ARG A 54 0.07 -19.20 2.47
C ARG A 54 0.42 -20.15 1.34
N ALA A 55 1.19 -19.71 0.36
CA ALA A 55 1.62 -20.52 -0.77
C ALA A 55 2.48 -21.73 -0.32
N GLU A 56 3.38 -21.54 0.65
CA GLU A 56 4.15 -22.61 1.26
C GLU A 56 3.25 -23.64 1.93
N ARG A 57 2.32 -23.18 2.77
CA ARG A 57 1.40 -24.05 3.51
C ARG A 57 0.52 -24.90 2.60
N ASP A 58 0.08 -24.30 1.46
CA ASP A 58 -0.78 -24.97 0.49
C ASP A 58 0.01 -25.79 -0.54
N GLY A 59 1.35 -25.78 -0.49
CA GLY A 59 2.23 -26.48 -1.42
C GLY A 59 2.29 -25.88 -2.83
N ARG A 60 1.79 -24.63 -3.00
CA ARG A 60 1.90 -23.86 -4.28
C ARG A 60 3.32 -23.32 -4.49
N LEU A 61 4.06 -23.08 -3.43
CA LEU A 61 5.46 -22.67 -3.42
C LEU A 61 6.28 -23.69 -2.66
N LYS A 62 7.37 -24.19 -3.27
CA LYS A 62 8.22 -25.22 -2.72
C LYS A 62 9.67 -24.71 -2.58
N PRO A 63 10.47 -25.30 -1.66
CA PRO A 63 11.89 -24.97 -1.59
C PRO A 63 12.59 -25.11 -2.96
N GLY A 64 13.33 -24.08 -3.36
CA GLY A 64 14.03 -24.03 -4.64
C GLY A 64 13.25 -23.38 -5.79
N ASP A 65 11.94 -23.16 -5.62
CA ASP A 65 11.15 -22.42 -6.61
C ASP A 65 11.59 -20.95 -6.73
N THR A 66 11.25 -20.34 -7.86
CA THR A 66 11.43 -18.90 -8.11
C THR A 66 10.08 -18.18 -8.01
N ILE A 67 10.02 -17.16 -7.19
CA ILE A 67 8.85 -16.29 -7.06
C ILE A 67 8.85 -15.32 -8.23
N ILE A 68 7.68 -15.15 -8.88
CA ILE A 68 7.48 -14.21 -9.99
C ILE A 68 6.45 -13.17 -9.57
N GLU A 69 6.72 -11.89 -9.87
CA GLU A 69 5.71 -10.83 -9.75
C GLU A 69 5.99 -9.72 -10.77
N TYR A 70 4.94 -9.01 -11.21
CA TYR A 70 5.10 -7.74 -11.90
C TYR A 70 4.75 -6.60 -10.95
N THR A 71 5.60 -5.62 -10.86
CA THR A 71 5.35 -4.47 -9.99
C THR A 71 6.31 -3.33 -10.25
N GLY A 72 5.83 -2.10 -10.11
CA GLY A 72 6.67 -0.90 -10.14
C GLY A 72 7.05 -0.37 -8.76
N GLY A 73 6.69 -1.07 -7.68
CA GLY A 73 6.76 -0.42 -6.39
C GLY A 73 7.07 -1.30 -5.19
N SER A 74 6.51 -0.89 -4.08
CA SER A 74 6.80 -1.45 -2.76
C SER A 74 6.50 -2.95 -2.63
N THR A 75 5.57 -3.50 -3.42
CA THR A 75 5.29 -4.96 -3.41
C THR A 75 6.51 -5.77 -3.82
N GLY A 76 7.23 -5.34 -4.87
CA GLY A 76 8.44 -6.03 -5.31
C GLY A 76 9.55 -6.01 -4.27
N ILE A 77 9.75 -4.86 -3.61
CA ILE A 77 10.72 -4.74 -2.53
C ILE A 77 10.35 -5.68 -1.36
N SER A 78 9.07 -5.70 -0.99
CA SER A 78 8.58 -6.53 0.11
C SER A 78 8.70 -8.03 -0.20
N LEU A 79 8.38 -8.44 -1.44
CA LEU A 79 8.59 -9.81 -1.90
C LEU A 79 10.08 -10.19 -1.93
N ALA A 80 10.95 -9.27 -2.37
CA ALA A 80 12.39 -9.52 -2.35
C ALA A 80 12.92 -9.69 -0.91
N LEU A 81 12.45 -8.90 0.06
CA LEU A 81 12.77 -9.09 1.49
C LEU A 81 12.36 -10.48 1.97
N VAL A 82 11.11 -10.88 1.73
CA VAL A 82 10.59 -12.18 2.19
C VAL A 82 11.33 -13.32 1.51
N SER A 83 11.61 -13.19 0.20
CA SER A 83 12.38 -14.18 -0.57
C SER A 83 13.79 -14.35 -0.01
N ALA A 84 14.52 -13.26 0.23
CA ALA A 84 15.85 -13.29 0.83
C ALA A 84 15.84 -13.95 2.20
N ALA A 85 14.87 -13.59 3.07
CA ALA A 85 14.76 -14.15 4.41
C ALA A 85 14.43 -15.65 4.44
N LYS A 86 13.75 -16.16 3.40
CA LYS A 86 13.31 -17.57 3.29
C LYS A 86 14.16 -18.41 2.35
N GLY A 87 15.12 -17.81 1.64
CA GLY A 87 16.01 -18.52 0.71
C GLY A 87 15.37 -18.83 -0.65
N TYR A 88 14.35 -18.08 -1.08
CA TYR A 88 13.78 -18.17 -2.41
C TYR A 88 14.50 -17.27 -3.41
N ARG A 89 14.54 -17.70 -4.63
CA ARG A 89 14.85 -16.81 -5.76
C ARG A 89 13.60 -15.98 -6.08
N ILE A 90 13.82 -14.77 -6.59
CA ILE A 90 12.73 -13.90 -7.02
C ILE A 90 13.08 -13.19 -8.30
N HIS A 91 12.15 -13.18 -9.25
CA HIS A 91 12.28 -12.48 -10.53
C HIS A 91 11.08 -11.50 -10.66
N ILE A 92 11.39 -10.22 -10.77
CA ILE A 92 10.41 -9.16 -10.83
C ILE A 92 10.39 -8.55 -12.22
N VAL A 93 9.22 -8.51 -12.84
CA VAL A 93 8.97 -7.72 -14.05
C VAL A 93 8.60 -6.31 -13.65
N THR A 94 9.39 -5.34 -14.08
CA THR A 94 9.22 -3.92 -13.73
C THR A 94 9.43 -3.03 -14.95
N SER A 95 9.53 -1.70 -14.76
CA SER A 95 9.78 -0.74 -15.82
C SER A 95 10.64 0.42 -15.33
N ASP A 96 11.34 1.08 -16.28
CA ASP A 96 12.06 2.33 -16.09
C ASP A 96 11.15 3.56 -15.85
N ALA A 97 9.82 3.38 -15.97
CA ALA A 97 8.84 4.37 -15.55
C ALA A 97 8.77 4.58 -14.03
N PHE A 98 9.32 3.64 -13.25
CA PHE A 98 9.26 3.68 -11.78
C PHE A 98 10.56 4.24 -11.18
N SER A 99 10.48 4.67 -9.91
CA SER A 99 11.63 5.33 -9.26
C SER A 99 12.86 4.42 -9.16
N ARG A 100 14.03 4.98 -9.44
CA ARG A 100 15.32 4.26 -9.40
C ARG A 100 15.62 3.68 -8.02
N GLU A 101 15.19 4.36 -6.96
CA GLU A 101 15.34 3.89 -5.58
C GLU A 101 14.62 2.56 -5.38
N LYS A 102 13.41 2.41 -5.93
CA LYS A 102 12.64 1.17 -5.81
C LYS A 102 13.30 0.02 -6.56
N LEU A 103 13.77 0.26 -7.78
CA LEU A 103 14.47 -0.74 -8.58
C LEU A 103 15.75 -1.21 -7.88
N ARG A 104 16.60 -0.26 -7.45
CA ARG A 104 17.84 -0.57 -6.73
C ARG A 104 17.59 -1.30 -5.40
N HIS A 105 16.51 -0.96 -4.72
CA HIS A 105 16.16 -1.64 -3.47
C HIS A 105 15.79 -3.12 -3.72
N MET A 106 15.02 -3.43 -4.79
CA MET A 106 14.74 -4.81 -5.19
C MET A 106 16.01 -5.59 -5.52
N GLU A 107 16.90 -5.01 -6.37
CA GLU A 107 18.18 -5.61 -6.72
C GLU A 107 19.08 -5.85 -5.51
N SER A 108 19.15 -4.89 -4.59
CA SER A 108 19.95 -4.99 -3.35
C SER A 108 19.47 -6.11 -2.42
N LEU A 109 18.20 -6.51 -2.52
CA LEU A 109 17.63 -7.65 -1.81
C LEU A 109 17.72 -8.96 -2.62
N GLY A 110 18.45 -8.96 -3.74
CA GLY A 110 18.72 -10.15 -4.54
C GLY A 110 17.67 -10.47 -5.61
N ALA A 111 16.76 -9.53 -5.92
CA ALA A 111 15.80 -9.74 -7.00
C ALA A 111 16.47 -9.65 -8.38
N GLU A 112 16.16 -10.58 -9.25
CA GLU A 112 16.38 -10.46 -10.69
C GLU A 112 15.29 -9.55 -11.28
N LEU A 113 15.65 -8.62 -12.16
CA LEU A 113 14.71 -7.70 -12.79
C LEU A 113 14.63 -7.88 -14.29
N THR A 114 13.42 -8.02 -14.83
CA THR A 114 13.12 -7.78 -16.24
C THR A 114 12.50 -6.39 -16.35
N VAL A 115 13.23 -5.46 -16.99
CA VAL A 115 12.79 -4.07 -17.15
C VAL A 115 12.13 -3.89 -18.51
N ILE A 116 10.82 -3.65 -18.52
CA ILE A 116 10.06 -3.31 -19.74
C ILE A 116 10.22 -1.81 -19.98
N PRO A 117 10.73 -1.40 -21.17
CA PRO A 117 10.92 0.01 -21.47
C PRO A 117 9.60 0.76 -21.55
N SER A 118 9.56 1.95 -20.93
CA SER A 118 8.41 2.83 -20.96
C SER A 118 8.49 3.82 -22.13
N GLU A 119 7.34 4.32 -22.56
CA GLU A 119 7.28 5.45 -23.49
C GLU A 119 7.41 6.76 -22.68
N SER A 120 8.54 7.44 -22.84
CA SER A 120 8.84 8.74 -22.17
C SER A 120 8.75 8.72 -20.64
N GLY A 121 9.03 7.59 -19.98
CA GLY A 121 8.97 7.45 -18.53
C GLY A 121 7.54 7.45 -17.96
N LEU A 122 6.53 7.21 -18.78
CA LEU A 122 5.12 7.24 -18.36
C LEU A 122 4.58 5.83 -18.08
N THR A 123 3.83 5.71 -17.00
CA THR A 123 3.03 4.51 -16.70
C THR A 123 1.74 4.54 -17.53
N THR A 124 1.66 3.71 -18.54
CA THR A 124 0.49 3.56 -19.42
C THR A 124 -0.20 2.23 -19.19
N LYS A 125 -1.48 2.13 -19.62
CA LYS A 125 -2.20 0.85 -19.60
C LYS A 125 -1.47 -0.23 -20.40
N LYS A 126 -0.91 0.14 -21.57
CA LYS A 126 -0.14 -0.77 -22.40
C LYS A 126 1.07 -1.32 -21.64
N LEU A 127 1.87 -0.45 -21.00
CA LEU A 127 3.03 -0.86 -20.21
C LEU A 127 2.66 -1.85 -19.11
N ILE A 128 1.57 -1.60 -18.38
CA ILE A 128 1.09 -2.52 -17.33
C ILE A 128 0.70 -3.87 -17.92
N LEU A 129 0.01 -3.90 -19.06
CA LEU A 129 -0.36 -5.16 -19.73
C LEU A 129 0.87 -5.91 -20.24
N ASP A 130 1.86 -5.22 -20.79
CA ASP A 130 3.12 -5.82 -21.24
C ASP A 130 3.89 -6.46 -20.05
N MET A 131 3.91 -5.78 -18.89
CA MET A 131 4.52 -6.31 -17.67
C MET A 131 3.77 -7.55 -17.14
N ILE A 132 2.45 -7.52 -17.14
CA ILE A 132 1.60 -8.67 -16.74
C ILE A 132 1.88 -9.87 -17.66
N GLU A 133 1.94 -9.64 -18.98
CA GLU A 133 2.18 -10.72 -19.93
C GLU A 133 3.59 -11.31 -19.77
N ALA A 134 4.60 -10.48 -19.59
CA ALA A 134 5.96 -10.94 -19.33
C ALA A 134 6.05 -11.77 -18.04
N ALA A 135 5.37 -11.36 -16.95
CA ALA A 135 5.31 -12.14 -15.71
C ALA A 135 4.56 -13.47 -15.91
N ARG A 136 3.49 -13.45 -16.69
CA ARG A 136 2.73 -14.66 -17.03
C ARG A 136 3.59 -15.66 -17.82
N GLU A 137 4.36 -15.18 -18.79
CA GLU A 137 5.27 -16.07 -19.56
C GLU A 137 6.35 -16.68 -18.64
N LEU A 138 6.97 -15.90 -17.78
CA LEU A 138 7.94 -16.39 -16.80
C LEU A 138 7.31 -17.44 -15.86
N SER A 139 6.06 -17.26 -15.46
CA SER A 139 5.37 -18.16 -14.53
C SER A 139 4.99 -19.51 -15.11
N LYS A 140 5.10 -19.71 -16.44
CA LYS A 140 4.89 -21.01 -17.09
C LYS A 140 6.07 -21.97 -16.92
N GLN A 141 7.22 -21.47 -16.49
CA GLN A 141 8.41 -22.30 -16.30
C GLN A 141 8.23 -23.22 -15.06
N PRO A 142 8.71 -24.49 -15.14
CA PRO A 142 8.69 -25.36 -13.97
C PRO A 142 9.47 -24.77 -12.79
N GLY A 143 8.95 -24.95 -11.57
CA GLY A 143 9.57 -24.42 -10.36
C GLY A 143 9.42 -22.90 -10.21
N THR A 144 8.33 -22.34 -10.73
CA THR A 144 7.97 -20.94 -10.52
C THR A 144 6.63 -20.81 -9.78
N TYR A 145 6.49 -19.74 -9.02
CA TYR A 145 5.25 -19.35 -8.35
C TYR A 145 4.98 -17.86 -8.59
N TRP A 146 3.90 -17.56 -9.30
CA TRP A 146 3.46 -16.18 -9.51
C TRP A 146 2.56 -15.73 -8.36
N THR A 147 2.96 -14.67 -7.67
CA THR A 147 2.21 -14.12 -6.53
C THR A 147 0.92 -13.41 -6.94
N ASP A 148 0.86 -12.82 -8.14
CA ASP A 148 -0.34 -12.18 -8.74
C ASP A 148 -1.09 -11.27 -7.76
N GLN A 149 -0.43 -10.22 -7.29
CA GLN A 149 -0.93 -9.35 -6.22
C GLN A 149 -2.33 -8.75 -6.44
N LEU A 150 -2.78 -8.63 -7.71
CA LEU A 150 -4.10 -8.08 -8.02
C LEU A 150 -5.22 -9.08 -7.82
N ASN A 151 -4.94 -10.38 -7.95
CA ASN A 151 -5.94 -11.44 -7.85
C ASN A 151 -5.75 -12.33 -6.62
N ASN A 152 -4.65 -12.20 -5.90
CA ASN A 152 -4.30 -13.08 -4.79
C ASN A 152 -5.06 -12.69 -3.51
N HIS A 153 -6.06 -13.47 -3.16
CA HIS A 153 -6.87 -13.28 -1.96
C HIS A 153 -6.09 -13.45 -0.65
N ASP A 154 -4.94 -14.12 -0.66
CA ASP A 154 -4.10 -14.30 0.53
C ASP A 154 -3.59 -12.95 1.08
N THR A 155 -3.47 -11.94 0.21
CA THR A 155 -3.08 -10.58 0.59
C THR A 155 -4.06 -9.94 1.57
N ILE A 156 -5.35 -10.25 1.48
CA ILE A 156 -6.40 -9.68 2.34
C ILE A 156 -6.15 -10.06 3.79
N ALA A 157 -5.89 -11.35 4.05
CA ALA A 157 -5.61 -11.86 5.39
C ALA A 157 -4.32 -11.28 5.98
N GLY A 158 -3.35 -10.90 5.15
CA GLY A 158 -2.12 -10.23 5.57
C GLY A 158 -2.36 -8.88 6.26
N TYR A 159 -3.51 -8.26 6.03
CA TYR A 159 -3.89 -6.98 6.64
C TYR A 159 -4.83 -7.09 7.85
N TYR A 160 -5.28 -8.30 8.24
CA TYR A 160 -6.06 -8.47 9.47
C TYR A 160 -5.30 -8.02 10.72
N PRO A 161 -4.00 -8.38 10.90
CA PRO A 161 -3.23 -7.88 12.04
C PRO A 161 -3.11 -6.35 12.09
N LEU A 162 -3.02 -5.69 10.93
CA LEU A 162 -3.01 -4.22 10.85
C LEU A 162 -4.29 -3.62 11.47
N ALA A 163 -5.45 -4.18 11.14
CA ALA A 163 -6.72 -3.72 11.69
C ALA A 163 -6.82 -3.98 13.19
N GLU A 164 -6.39 -5.15 13.66
CA GLU A 164 -6.35 -5.51 15.08
C GLU A 164 -5.43 -4.57 15.88
N GLU A 165 -4.28 -4.21 15.30
CA GLU A 165 -3.38 -3.22 15.88
C GLU A 165 -4.04 -1.84 15.97
N ILE A 166 -4.68 -1.36 14.91
CA ILE A 166 -5.40 -0.07 14.87
C ILE A 166 -6.50 -0.06 15.94
N TRP A 167 -7.32 -1.12 16.01
CA TRP A 167 -8.41 -1.25 16.98
C TRP A 167 -7.89 -1.21 18.42
N ARG A 168 -6.87 -2.01 18.72
CA ARG A 168 -6.22 -2.03 20.03
C ARG A 168 -5.61 -0.67 20.41
N GLN A 169 -4.86 -0.04 19.50
CA GLN A 169 -4.16 1.23 19.73
C GLN A 169 -5.12 2.42 19.89
N SER A 170 -6.31 2.33 19.30
CA SER A 170 -7.39 3.32 19.47
C SER A 170 -8.26 3.05 20.69
N ASN A 171 -8.01 1.99 21.47
CA ASN A 171 -8.85 1.49 22.56
C ASN A 171 -10.29 1.21 22.10
N GLY A 172 -10.48 0.69 20.89
CA GLY A 172 -11.78 0.41 20.32
C GLY A 172 -12.66 1.65 20.02
N ALA A 173 -12.07 2.83 20.02
CA ALA A 173 -12.80 4.09 19.89
C ALA A 173 -12.42 4.79 18.57
N LEU A 174 -12.95 4.27 17.45
CA LEU A 174 -12.83 4.87 16.12
C LEU A 174 -14.21 5.08 15.50
N ASP A 175 -14.39 6.22 14.82
CA ASP A 175 -15.59 6.57 14.07
C ASP A 175 -15.42 6.35 12.57
N ALA A 176 -14.19 6.50 12.05
CA ALA A 176 -13.89 6.30 10.64
C ALA A 176 -12.47 5.76 10.39
N PHE A 177 -12.33 4.97 9.34
CA PHE A 177 -11.05 4.56 8.75
C PHE A 177 -10.99 5.00 7.28
N VAL A 178 -9.89 5.63 6.89
CA VAL A 178 -9.69 6.25 5.56
C VAL A 178 -8.47 5.65 4.90
N GLN A 179 -8.59 5.15 3.67
CA GLN A 179 -7.44 4.60 2.95
C GLN A 179 -7.59 4.67 1.43
N ALA A 180 -6.50 5.01 0.75
CA ALA A 180 -6.40 5.00 -0.70
C ALA A 180 -6.30 3.58 -1.26
N VAL A 181 -6.96 3.35 -2.40
CA VAL A 181 -7.14 2.04 -3.00
C VAL A 181 -6.14 1.80 -4.13
N GLY A 182 -5.25 0.81 -3.94
CA GLY A 182 -4.42 0.24 -4.99
C GLY A 182 -4.99 -1.09 -5.48
N THR A 183 -4.56 -2.21 -4.90
CA THR A 183 -5.11 -3.55 -5.21
C THR A 183 -6.48 -3.82 -4.58
N GLY A 184 -6.91 -3.00 -3.64
CA GLY A 184 -8.12 -3.22 -2.83
C GLY A 184 -7.91 -4.10 -1.59
N ALA A 185 -6.91 -4.96 -1.57
CA ALA A 185 -6.70 -5.95 -0.52
C ALA A 185 -6.57 -5.37 0.89
N SER A 186 -5.79 -4.29 1.04
CA SER A 186 -5.53 -3.69 2.36
C SER A 186 -6.78 -3.03 2.94
N LEU A 187 -7.50 -2.24 2.15
CA LEU A 187 -8.75 -1.64 2.60
C LEU A 187 -9.77 -2.73 2.96
N ARG A 188 -9.91 -3.76 2.10
CA ARG A 188 -10.80 -4.89 2.35
C ARG A 188 -10.44 -5.63 3.62
N GLY A 189 -9.15 -5.95 3.82
CA GLY A 189 -8.67 -6.66 5.02
C GLY A 189 -8.93 -5.86 6.30
N VAL A 190 -8.58 -4.56 6.29
CA VAL A 190 -8.80 -3.68 7.44
C VAL A 190 -10.30 -3.50 7.71
N ALA A 191 -11.09 -3.22 6.67
CA ALA A 191 -12.54 -3.03 6.80
C ALA A 191 -13.25 -4.27 7.35
N THR A 192 -12.86 -5.47 6.89
CA THR A 192 -13.43 -6.74 7.38
C THR A 192 -13.31 -6.87 8.90
N VAL A 193 -12.15 -6.58 9.45
CA VAL A 193 -11.91 -6.69 10.89
C VAL A 193 -12.56 -5.54 11.67
N LEU A 194 -12.36 -4.30 11.22
CA LEU A 194 -12.92 -3.14 11.92
C LEU A 194 -14.46 -3.14 11.96
N LYS A 195 -15.12 -3.54 10.86
CA LYS A 195 -16.59 -3.66 10.84
C LYS A 195 -17.12 -4.85 11.64
N ARG A 196 -16.33 -5.92 11.77
CA ARG A 196 -16.65 -7.02 12.71
C ARG A 196 -16.68 -6.53 14.15
N ASP A 197 -15.71 -5.69 14.53
CA ASP A 197 -15.56 -5.20 15.91
C ASP A 197 -16.45 -3.97 16.21
N ASN A 198 -16.74 -3.15 15.17
CA ASN A 198 -17.71 -2.05 15.22
C ASN A 198 -18.45 -1.90 13.88
N PRO A 199 -19.66 -2.46 13.71
CA PRO A 199 -20.44 -2.37 12.46
C PRO A 199 -20.78 -0.92 12.04
N ASN A 200 -20.79 0.04 12.95
CA ASN A 200 -21.09 1.44 12.69
C ASN A 200 -19.85 2.25 12.27
N LEU A 201 -18.65 1.68 12.34
CA LEU A 201 -17.42 2.35 11.93
C LEU A 201 -17.47 2.61 10.41
N ARG A 202 -17.24 3.87 10.02
CA ARG A 202 -17.28 4.28 8.62
C ARG A 202 -15.97 3.91 7.92
N ILE A 203 -16.07 3.24 6.78
CA ILE A 203 -14.94 2.90 5.90
C ILE A 203 -14.96 3.83 4.69
N ILE A 204 -13.91 4.60 4.53
CA ILE A 204 -13.76 5.56 3.45
C ILE A 204 -12.63 5.14 2.52
N ALA A 205 -13.00 4.88 1.26
CA ALA A 205 -12.04 4.65 0.20
C ALA A 205 -11.56 5.98 -0.39
N VAL A 206 -10.29 6.04 -0.78
CA VAL A 206 -9.73 7.21 -1.45
C VAL A 206 -9.22 6.82 -2.83
N GLU A 207 -9.53 7.64 -3.84
CA GLU A 207 -9.05 7.49 -5.21
C GLU A 207 -8.51 8.82 -5.76
N PRO A 208 -7.66 8.81 -6.80
CA PRO A 208 -7.25 10.05 -7.46
C PRO A 208 -8.43 10.71 -8.19
N THR A 209 -8.61 12.02 -8.05
CA THR A 209 -9.63 12.78 -8.80
C THR A 209 -9.45 12.62 -10.31
N GLU A 210 -8.20 12.55 -10.77
CA GLU A 210 -7.83 12.38 -12.17
C GLU A 210 -8.16 10.99 -12.72
N SER A 211 -8.44 10.02 -11.85
CA SER A 211 -8.75 8.63 -12.19
C SER A 211 -9.81 8.06 -11.25
N ALA A 212 -10.98 8.71 -11.20
CA ALA A 212 -12.05 8.45 -10.22
C ALA A 212 -12.93 7.25 -10.63
N VAL A 213 -12.31 6.10 -10.92
CA VAL A 213 -12.99 4.93 -11.48
C VAL A 213 -13.86 4.17 -10.49
N LEU A 214 -13.55 4.25 -9.18
CA LEU A 214 -14.33 3.58 -8.14
C LEU A 214 -15.68 4.28 -7.92
N SER A 215 -15.73 5.60 -8.13
CA SER A 215 -16.98 6.41 -8.09
C SER A 215 -17.68 6.53 -9.45
N GLY A 216 -17.27 5.73 -10.46
CA GLY A 216 -17.91 5.68 -11.79
C GLY A 216 -17.39 6.70 -12.80
N GLY A 217 -16.29 7.39 -12.49
CA GLY A 217 -15.59 8.31 -13.41
C GLY A 217 -14.70 7.57 -14.41
N GLN A 218 -13.99 8.35 -15.24
CA GLN A 218 -13.08 7.82 -16.25
C GLN A 218 -11.66 7.65 -15.70
N PRO A 219 -10.88 6.66 -16.18
CA PRO A 219 -9.46 6.57 -15.87
C PRO A 219 -8.69 7.73 -16.50
N GLY A 220 -7.71 8.24 -15.80
CA GLY A 220 -6.83 9.29 -16.26
C GLY A 220 -5.45 9.27 -15.61
N PRO A 221 -4.48 9.99 -16.16
CA PRO A 221 -3.13 10.03 -15.63
C PRO A 221 -3.07 10.81 -14.31
N HIS A 222 -2.38 10.25 -13.31
CA HIS A 222 -2.12 10.89 -12.02
C HIS A 222 -0.73 10.50 -11.51
N LYS A 223 -0.27 11.15 -10.42
CA LYS A 223 1.02 10.88 -9.80
C LYS A 223 0.91 10.53 -8.31
N ILE A 224 -0.19 9.93 -7.89
CA ILE A 224 -0.32 9.31 -6.57
C ILE A 224 0.08 7.84 -6.73
N GLU A 225 1.33 7.52 -6.40
CA GLU A 225 1.89 6.20 -6.67
C GLU A 225 1.25 5.10 -5.78
N GLY A 226 1.07 3.91 -6.37
CA GLY A 226 0.57 2.72 -5.69
C GLY A 226 -0.94 2.63 -5.53
N VAL A 227 -1.70 3.56 -6.10
CA VAL A 227 -3.17 3.63 -6.08
C VAL A 227 -3.72 3.97 -7.46
N GLY A 228 -5.04 3.87 -7.66
CA GLY A 228 -5.71 4.37 -8.87
C GLY A 228 -5.25 3.69 -10.16
N ILE A 229 -5.29 2.36 -10.23
CA ILE A 229 -4.75 1.57 -11.36
C ILE A 229 -5.55 1.68 -12.67
N GLY A 230 -6.53 2.60 -12.74
CA GLY A 230 -7.33 2.87 -13.96
C GLY A 230 -8.54 1.96 -14.14
N TYR A 231 -8.82 1.07 -13.22
CA TYR A 231 -10.02 0.22 -13.15
C TYR A 231 -10.26 -0.24 -11.72
N ALA A 232 -11.47 -0.72 -11.42
CA ALA A 232 -11.78 -1.32 -10.12
C ALA A 232 -11.00 -2.65 -9.97
N PRO A 233 -10.08 -2.77 -8.99
CA PRO A 233 -9.26 -3.97 -8.87
C PRO A 233 -10.09 -5.19 -8.45
N PRO A 234 -9.68 -6.42 -8.82
CA PRO A 234 -10.45 -7.64 -8.49
C PRO A 234 -10.70 -7.87 -7.00
N LEU A 235 -9.80 -7.37 -6.14
CA LEU A 235 -9.94 -7.49 -4.68
C LEU A 235 -10.76 -6.37 -4.05
N TRP A 236 -11.21 -5.38 -4.85
CA TRP A 236 -12.12 -4.32 -4.40
C TRP A 236 -13.45 -4.89 -3.93
N ASP A 237 -13.95 -4.43 -2.80
CA ASP A 237 -15.23 -4.82 -2.24
C ASP A 237 -16.05 -3.58 -1.84
N PRO A 238 -16.90 -3.09 -2.74
CA PRO A 238 -17.71 -1.90 -2.47
C PRO A 238 -18.71 -2.11 -1.32
N GLY A 239 -19.09 -3.35 -1.00
CA GLY A 239 -20.01 -3.66 0.09
C GLY A 239 -19.46 -3.34 1.50
N LEU A 240 -18.15 -3.18 1.62
CA LEU A 240 -17.50 -2.78 2.89
C LEU A 240 -17.28 -1.27 3.01
N VAL A 241 -17.55 -0.48 1.96
CA VAL A 241 -17.18 0.93 1.88
C VAL A 241 -18.42 1.81 2.00
N ASP A 242 -18.38 2.76 2.91
CA ASP A 242 -19.49 3.67 3.17
C ASP A 242 -19.43 4.94 2.31
N GLU A 243 -18.20 5.32 1.88
CA GLU A 243 -17.98 6.52 1.08
C GLU A 243 -16.69 6.43 0.26
N ILE A 244 -16.67 7.08 -0.91
CA ILE A 244 -15.47 7.25 -1.73
C ILE A 244 -15.14 8.74 -1.79
N VAL A 245 -13.89 9.10 -1.48
CA VAL A 245 -13.37 10.46 -1.53
C VAL A 245 -12.31 10.55 -2.62
N SER A 246 -12.47 11.49 -3.55
CA SER A 246 -11.48 11.76 -4.58
C SER A 246 -10.50 12.84 -4.12
N VAL A 247 -9.18 12.61 -4.34
CA VAL A 247 -8.11 13.52 -3.95
C VAL A 247 -7.24 13.84 -5.18
N ARG A 248 -6.95 15.12 -5.42
CA ARG A 248 -6.09 15.56 -6.52
C ARG A 248 -4.62 15.20 -6.25
N THR A 249 -3.89 14.89 -7.29
CA THR A 249 -2.44 14.64 -7.22
C THR A 249 -1.69 15.76 -6.50
N ASP A 250 -1.99 17.02 -6.85
CA ASP A 250 -1.29 18.18 -6.29
C ASP A 250 -1.56 18.34 -4.78
N ASP A 251 -2.80 18.08 -4.34
CA ASP A 251 -3.17 18.14 -2.93
C ASP A 251 -2.48 17.02 -2.13
N ALA A 252 -2.39 15.82 -2.70
CA ALA A 252 -1.67 14.70 -2.10
C ALA A 252 -0.17 15.01 -1.93
N LYS A 253 0.47 15.57 -2.95
CA LYS A 253 1.89 16.00 -2.89
C LYS A 253 2.10 17.14 -1.90
N ALA A 254 1.24 18.16 -1.91
CA ALA A 254 1.31 19.27 -0.97
C ALA A 254 1.19 18.77 0.48
N MET A 255 0.25 17.84 0.74
CA MET A 255 0.08 17.25 2.07
C MET A 255 1.29 16.39 2.46
N ALA A 256 1.87 15.61 1.57
CA ALA A 256 3.08 14.82 1.87
C ALA A 256 4.24 15.75 2.31
N ARG A 257 4.41 16.90 1.66
CA ARG A 257 5.39 17.93 2.07
C ARG A 257 5.06 18.55 3.42
N ARG A 258 3.79 18.89 3.67
CA ARG A 258 3.34 19.43 4.96
C ARG A 258 3.56 18.43 6.09
N LEU A 259 3.23 17.17 5.90
CA LEU A 259 3.50 16.11 6.87
C LEU A 259 4.97 16.03 7.24
N ALA A 260 5.88 16.12 6.25
CA ALA A 260 7.31 16.11 6.49
C ALA A 260 7.77 17.35 7.29
N THR A 261 7.33 18.56 6.92
CA THR A 261 7.82 19.80 7.50
C THR A 261 7.11 20.23 8.78
N GLU A 262 5.84 19.91 8.93
CA GLU A 262 5.01 20.32 10.07
C GLU A 262 4.91 19.23 11.14
N GLU A 263 4.79 17.95 10.76
CA GLU A 263 4.60 16.82 11.68
C GLU A 263 5.87 15.97 11.86
N GLY A 264 6.90 16.14 11.01
CA GLY A 264 8.08 15.28 10.99
C GLY A 264 7.81 13.89 10.39
N LEU A 265 6.71 13.74 9.65
CA LEU A 265 6.28 12.47 9.07
C LEU A 265 6.66 12.42 7.58
N PHE A 266 7.75 11.72 7.26
CA PHE A 266 8.28 11.64 5.90
C PHE A 266 7.72 10.43 5.15
N ALA A 267 6.65 10.65 4.37
CA ALA A 267 5.85 9.60 3.72
C ALA A 267 5.58 9.91 2.24
N GLY A 268 5.19 8.88 1.47
CA GLY A 268 4.86 9.00 0.04
C GLY A 268 3.53 9.73 -0.25
N THR A 269 3.24 9.92 -1.54
CA THR A 269 2.06 10.65 -2.03
C THR A 269 0.73 10.01 -1.63
N SER A 270 0.64 8.68 -1.59
CA SER A 270 -0.56 7.98 -1.14
C SER A 270 -0.88 8.24 0.35
N SER A 271 0.16 8.44 1.17
CA SER A 271 -0.02 8.88 2.56
C SER A 271 -0.56 10.31 2.62
N GLY A 272 -0.07 11.21 1.76
CA GLY A 272 -0.62 12.54 1.61
C GLY A 272 -2.09 12.53 1.22
N ALA A 273 -2.46 11.71 0.23
CA ALA A 273 -3.86 11.54 -0.20
C ALA A 273 -4.75 11.03 0.95
N ASN A 274 -4.26 10.04 1.69
CA ASN A 274 -4.94 9.52 2.87
C ASN A 274 -5.26 10.63 3.89
N VAL A 275 -4.28 11.50 4.19
CA VAL A 275 -4.47 12.58 5.18
C VAL A 275 -5.39 13.67 4.63
N VAL A 276 -5.31 14.04 3.34
CA VAL A 276 -6.25 14.99 2.74
C VAL A 276 -7.69 14.49 2.91
N ALA A 277 -7.96 13.25 2.55
CA ALA A 277 -9.29 12.67 2.72
C ALA A 277 -9.69 12.54 4.21
N ALA A 278 -8.75 12.12 5.07
CA ALA A 278 -9.00 12.02 6.51
C ALA A 278 -9.37 13.37 7.13
N LEU A 279 -8.78 14.48 6.69
CA LEU A 279 -9.13 15.83 7.13
C LEU A 279 -10.53 16.23 6.68
N GLN A 280 -10.96 15.90 5.47
CA GLN A 280 -12.33 16.16 5.00
C GLN A 280 -13.36 15.39 5.84
N ILE A 281 -13.06 14.14 6.21
CA ILE A 281 -13.91 13.35 7.10
C ILE A 281 -13.88 13.92 8.51
N ALA A 282 -12.71 14.31 9.01
CA ALA A 282 -12.53 14.88 10.34
C ALA A 282 -13.29 16.19 10.53
N GLU A 283 -13.34 17.05 9.50
CA GLU A 283 -14.13 18.27 9.49
C GLU A 283 -15.62 17.98 9.67
N ARG A 284 -16.14 17.03 8.90
CA ARG A 284 -17.58 16.67 8.92
C ARG A 284 -18.01 15.96 10.20
N LEU A 285 -17.11 15.19 10.83
CA LEU A 285 -17.42 14.47 12.07
C LEU A 285 -17.27 15.35 13.34
N GLY A 286 -16.45 16.41 13.27
CA GLY A 286 -16.26 17.34 14.38
C GLY A 286 -15.38 16.79 15.52
N PRO A 287 -15.10 17.61 16.55
CA PRO A 287 -13.97 17.43 17.48
C PRO A 287 -14.13 16.25 18.46
N SER A 288 -15.31 15.69 18.61
CA SER A 288 -15.53 14.52 19.47
C SER A 288 -15.15 13.20 18.82
N ALA A 289 -15.05 13.17 17.50
CA ALA A 289 -14.80 11.95 16.73
C ALA A 289 -13.29 11.63 16.56
N LYS A 290 -13.01 10.42 16.10
CA LYS A 290 -11.68 9.90 15.85
C LYS A 290 -11.62 9.24 14.48
N VAL A 291 -10.68 9.66 13.66
CA VAL A 291 -10.42 9.13 12.32
C VAL A 291 -9.04 8.47 12.30
N ALA A 292 -8.94 7.27 11.77
CA ALA A 292 -7.65 6.62 11.53
C ALA A 292 -7.34 6.53 10.04
N THR A 293 -6.05 6.65 9.71
CA THR A 293 -5.54 6.43 8.35
C THR A 293 -4.11 5.87 8.39
N LEU A 294 -3.49 5.66 7.22
CA LEU A 294 -2.17 5.04 7.09
C LEU A 294 -1.13 5.99 6.53
N MET A 295 0.08 5.94 7.11
CA MET A 295 1.32 6.32 6.44
C MET A 295 1.85 5.09 5.72
N VAL A 296 1.51 4.97 4.43
CA VAL A 296 1.60 3.74 3.64
C VAL A 296 3.03 3.25 3.46
N ASP A 297 3.93 4.19 3.15
CA ASP A 297 5.36 3.93 2.95
C ASP A 297 6.23 5.15 3.20
N SER A 298 7.54 4.93 3.29
CA SER A 298 8.54 5.95 3.57
C SER A 298 8.75 6.89 2.37
N GLY A 299 8.88 8.19 2.66
CA GLY A 299 9.27 9.23 1.71
C GLY A 299 10.65 9.00 1.07
N MET A 300 11.51 8.19 1.68
CA MET A 300 12.81 7.78 1.12
C MET A 300 12.70 7.12 -0.26
N LYS A 301 11.56 6.55 -0.59
CA LYS A 301 11.29 5.89 -1.89
C LYS A 301 10.96 6.89 -3.01
N TYR A 302 10.90 8.19 -2.72
CA TYR A 302 10.42 9.25 -3.62
C TYR A 302 11.40 10.40 -3.78
N LEU A 303 12.65 10.23 -3.32
CA LEU A 303 13.66 11.30 -3.34
C LEU A 303 14.05 11.76 -4.75
N SER A 304 14.02 10.85 -5.74
CA SER A 304 14.28 11.19 -7.15
C SER A 304 13.06 11.73 -7.90
N THR A 305 11.89 11.80 -7.22
CA THR A 305 10.65 12.27 -7.83
C THR A 305 10.42 13.76 -7.57
N ASP A 306 9.40 14.35 -8.22
CA ASP A 306 9.01 15.75 -8.04
C ASP A 306 8.24 16.03 -6.72
N VAL A 307 8.02 15.01 -5.88
CA VAL A 307 7.25 15.16 -4.64
C VAL A 307 7.94 16.09 -3.64
N PHE A 308 9.25 15.89 -3.45
CA PHE A 308 10.07 16.66 -2.50
C PHE A 308 11.11 17.55 -3.19
N ALA A 309 11.09 17.67 -4.52
CA ALA A 309 11.92 18.61 -5.26
C ALA A 309 11.54 20.05 -4.86
N ARG A 310 12.58 20.90 -4.71
CA ARG A 310 12.46 22.35 -4.42
C ARG A 310 12.35 23.12 -5.71
#